data_ce352a68ae4ac89e47de5fa2de809a53
#
_entry.id   ce352a68ae4ac89e47de5fa2de809a53
#
_cell.length_a   1.000
_cell.length_b   1.000
_cell.length_c   1.000
_cell.angle_alpha   90.00
_cell.angle_beta   90.00
_cell.angle_gamma   90.00
#
_symmetry.space_group_name_H-M   'P 1'
#
loop_
_entity.id
_entity.type
_entity.pdbx_description
1 polymer ?
#
loop_
_entity_poly.entity_id
_entity_poly.type
_entity_poly.pdbx_seq_one_letter_code
_entity_poly.pdbx_strand_id
1 'polypeptide(L)'
;MHFHSLYMTFTLVTGHFQSLALLIARLMIAYGFYEPAMSKINDIDSVAGWFESMGIPFPTINAYLAAGTEILGVGLLVLGLFTRLISIPLIIIMVVAIFTVHIGNGFSAGDNGFEIPLYYMVFLLIFVSHGAGKFSLDNIFFNTDNY
;
A
#
# COMPACT_ATOMS: atom_id res chain seq x y z
N MET A 1 5.16 40.46 10.74
CA MET A 1 5.56 40.25 9.35
C MET A 1 6.68 39.25 9.17
N HIS A 2 7.73 39.23 9.99
CA HIS A 2 8.85 38.28 9.88
C HIS A 2 8.51 36.81 10.11
N PHE A 3 7.62 36.47 11.06
CA PHE A 3 7.25 35.07 11.34
C PHE A 3 6.54 34.40 10.17
N HIS A 4 5.63 35.10 9.51
CA HIS A 4 4.93 34.59 8.32
C HIS A 4 5.90 34.29 7.18
N SER A 5 6.87 35.17 6.92
CA SER A 5 7.90 34.98 5.89
C SER A 5 8.79 33.76 6.20
N LEU A 6 9.23 33.62 7.45
CA LEU A 6 10.02 32.45 7.88
C LEU A 6 9.25 31.14 7.73
N TYR A 7 7.97 31.12 8.13
CA TYR A 7 7.13 29.92 7.99
C TYR A 7 6.92 29.55 6.52
N MET A 8 6.65 30.53 5.65
CA MET A 8 6.49 30.30 4.19
C MET A 8 7.78 29.75 3.56
N THR A 9 8.95 30.29 3.95
CA THR A 9 10.24 29.76 3.48
C THR A 9 10.45 28.32 3.95
N PHE A 10 10.14 28.03 5.20
CA PHE A 10 10.22 26.66 5.75
C PHE A 10 9.32 25.69 4.99
N THR A 11 8.07 26.05 4.72
CA THR A 11 7.13 25.20 3.97
C THR A 11 7.58 24.97 2.53
N LEU A 12 8.16 25.95 1.87
CA LEU A 12 8.73 25.79 0.53
C LEU A 12 9.91 24.82 0.52
N VAL A 13 10.82 24.95 1.48
CA VAL A 13 11.97 24.03 1.61
C VAL A 13 11.53 22.62 1.92
N THR A 14 10.63 22.46 2.90
CA THR A 14 10.14 21.12 3.28
C THR A 14 9.30 20.45 2.19
N GLY A 15 8.59 21.22 1.36
CA GLY A 15 7.85 20.72 0.21
C GLY A 15 8.73 19.97 -0.82
N HIS A 16 10.01 20.33 -0.94
CA HIS A 16 10.93 19.62 -1.82
C HIS A 16 11.19 18.16 -1.40
N PHE A 17 10.99 17.84 -0.11
CA PHE A 17 11.16 16.48 0.40
C PHE A 17 9.95 15.57 0.14
N GLN A 18 8.82 16.10 -0.32
CA GLN A 18 7.60 15.33 -0.57
C GLN A 18 7.85 14.13 -1.50
N SER A 19 8.52 14.36 -2.63
CA SER A 19 8.79 13.28 -3.60
C SER A 19 9.73 12.21 -3.05
N LEU A 20 10.69 12.58 -2.23
CA LEU A 20 11.58 11.64 -1.56
C LEU A 20 10.80 10.82 -0.50
N ALA A 21 9.96 11.47 0.28
CA ALA A 21 9.10 10.79 1.26
C ALA A 21 8.17 9.78 0.60
N LEU A 22 7.53 10.15 -0.52
CA LEU A 22 6.68 9.25 -1.30
C LEU A 22 7.47 8.07 -1.88
N LEU A 23 8.69 8.28 -2.36
CA LEU A 23 9.56 7.20 -2.82
C LEU A 23 9.86 6.21 -1.70
N ILE A 24 10.31 6.69 -0.54
CA ILE A 24 10.64 5.85 0.62
C ILE A 24 9.39 5.09 1.08
N ALA A 25 8.25 5.77 1.20
CA ALA A 25 7.00 5.16 1.59
C ALA A 25 6.56 4.04 0.63
N ARG A 26 6.68 4.26 -0.69
CA ARG A 26 6.37 3.24 -1.71
C ARG A 26 7.26 2.01 -1.59
N LEU A 27 8.57 2.20 -1.45
CA LEU A 27 9.52 1.09 -1.30
C LEU A 27 9.25 0.31 -0.01
N MET A 28 8.91 1.00 1.08
CA MET A 28 8.59 0.39 2.36
C MET A 28 7.31 -0.45 2.28
N ILE A 29 6.26 0.08 1.68
CA ILE A 29 4.99 -0.64 1.50
C ILE A 29 5.16 -1.80 0.50
N ALA A 30 5.89 -1.61 -0.59
CA ALA A 30 6.21 -2.68 -1.54
C ALA A 30 6.97 -3.83 -0.86
N TYR A 31 7.98 -3.52 -0.04
CA TYR A 31 8.70 -4.52 0.75
C TYR A 31 7.78 -5.27 1.71
N GLY A 32 6.86 -4.56 2.38
CA GLY A 32 5.91 -5.18 3.29
C GLY A 32 4.90 -6.12 2.61
N PHE A 33 4.53 -5.88 1.35
CA PHE A 33 3.70 -6.80 0.57
C PHE A 33 4.49 -7.97 -0.04
N TYR A 34 5.81 -7.88 -0.15
CA TYR A 34 6.62 -8.88 -0.85
C TYR A 34 6.54 -10.26 -0.21
N GLU A 35 6.77 -10.37 1.09
CA GLU A 35 6.76 -11.66 1.80
C GLU A 35 5.36 -12.32 1.80
N PRO A 36 4.27 -11.63 2.15
CA PRO A 36 2.92 -12.19 2.03
C PRO A 36 2.56 -12.64 0.60
N ALA A 37 2.96 -11.88 -0.40
CA ALA A 37 2.73 -12.21 -1.80
C ALA A 37 3.47 -13.49 -2.22
N MET A 38 4.75 -13.59 -1.86
CA MET A 38 5.57 -14.78 -2.14
C MET A 38 5.05 -16.02 -1.41
N SER A 39 4.67 -15.88 -0.15
CA SER A 39 4.07 -16.97 0.63
C SER A 39 2.80 -17.52 -0.03
N LYS A 40 1.90 -16.64 -0.50
CA LYS A 40 0.67 -17.05 -1.18
C LYS A 40 0.94 -17.77 -2.51
N ILE A 41 1.90 -17.30 -3.29
CA ILE A 41 2.24 -17.94 -4.58
C ILE A 41 2.85 -19.32 -4.37
N ASN A 42 3.68 -19.49 -3.35
CA ASN A 42 4.36 -20.74 -3.10
C ASN A 42 3.43 -21.86 -2.66
N ASP A 43 2.29 -21.53 -2.02
CA ASP A 43 1.32 -22.50 -1.53
C ASP A 43 -0.11 -21.93 -1.61
N ILE A 44 -0.59 -21.79 -2.84
CA ILE A 44 -1.91 -21.20 -3.11
C ILE A 44 -3.05 -22.07 -2.59
N ASP A 45 -2.88 -23.39 -2.58
CA ASP A 45 -3.90 -24.33 -2.13
C ASP A 45 -4.12 -24.21 -0.61
N SER A 46 -3.06 -24.09 0.17
CA SER A 46 -3.17 -23.81 1.61
C SER A 46 -3.84 -22.47 1.89
N VAL A 47 -3.54 -21.43 1.08
CA VAL A 47 -4.20 -20.12 1.19
C VAL A 47 -5.68 -20.22 0.88
N ALA A 48 -6.07 -20.97 -0.16
CA ALA A 48 -7.45 -21.19 -0.52
C ALA A 48 -8.21 -21.94 0.60
N GLY A 49 -7.61 -22.99 1.17
CA GLY A 49 -8.18 -23.70 2.31
C GLY A 49 -8.34 -22.83 3.56
N TRP A 50 -7.38 -21.93 3.80
CA TRP A 50 -7.48 -20.95 4.88
C TRP A 50 -8.59 -19.92 4.63
N PHE A 51 -8.74 -19.42 3.41
CA PHE A 51 -9.84 -18.52 3.04
C PHE A 51 -11.20 -19.19 3.19
N GLU A 52 -11.32 -20.48 2.82
CA GLU A 52 -12.53 -21.26 3.03
C GLU A 52 -12.89 -21.36 4.51
N SER A 53 -11.89 -21.61 5.37
CA SER A 53 -12.10 -21.69 6.83
C SER A 53 -12.59 -20.38 7.45
N MET A 54 -12.29 -19.25 6.81
CA MET A 54 -12.78 -17.91 7.21
C MET A 54 -14.12 -17.54 6.59
N GLY A 55 -14.75 -18.43 5.79
CA GLY A 55 -16.01 -18.17 5.12
C GLY A 55 -15.92 -17.21 3.92
N ILE A 56 -14.74 -17.01 3.35
CA ILE A 56 -14.56 -16.21 2.15
C ILE A 56 -15.16 -16.96 0.95
N PRO A 57 -16.10 -16.37 0.20
CA PRO A 57 -16.71 -17.01 -0.96
C PRO A 57 -15.67 -17.22 -2.07
N PHE A 58 -15.80 -18.28 -2.87
CA PHE A 58 -14.87 -18.61 -3.96
C PHE A 58 -13.40 -18.58 -3.53
N PRO A 59 -13.01 -19.35 -2.52
CA PRO A 59 -11.73 -19.20 -1.83
C PRO A 59 -10.52 -19.34 -2.76
N THR A 60 -10.54 -20.28 -3.70
CA THR A 60 -9.46 -20.49 -4.67
C THR A 60 -9.28 -19.26 -5.59
N ILE A 61 -10.38 -18.73 -6.13
CA ILE A 61 -10.34 -17.55 -7.00
C ILE A 61 -9.81 -16.34 -6.22
N ASN A 62 -10.29 -16.13 -5.00
CA ASN A 62 -9.83 -15.03 -4.15
C ASN A 62 -8.38 -15.18 -3.70
N ALA A 63 -7.88 -16.41 -3.51
CA ALA A 63 -6.46 -16.65 -3.24
C ALA A 63 -5.58 -16.21 -4.41
N TYR A 64 -5.93 -16.58 -5.65
CA TYR A 64 -5.22 -16.13 -6.86
C TYR A 64 -5.32 -14.62 -7.06
N LEU A 65 -6.50 -14.02 -6.86
CA LEU A 65 -6.69 -12.58 -6.98
C LEU A 65 -5.85 -11.81 -5.95
N ALA A 66 -5.83 -12.25 -4.70
CA ALA A 66 -5.03 -11.63 -3.65
C ALA A 66 -3.53 -11.74 -3.97
N ALA A 67 -3.03 -12.94 -4.26
CA ALA A 67 -1.63 -13.17 -4.58
C ALA A 67 -1.19 -12.36 -5.83
N GLY A 68 -1.99 -12.38 -6.90
CA GLY A 68 -1.72 -11.64 -8.13
C GLY A 68 -1.71 -10.12 -7.91
N THR A 69 -2.68 -9.60 -7.15
CA THR A 69 -2.76 -8.16 -6.81
C THR A 69 -1.56 -7.72 -5.97
N GLU A 70 -1.17 -8.50 -4.98
CA GLU A 70 -0.01 -8.16 -4.13
C GLU A 70 1.29 -8.18 -4.93
N ILE A 71 1.52 -9.18 -5.78
CA ILE A 71 2.71 -9.25 -6.66
C ILE A 71 2.77 -8.07 -7.62
N LEU A 72 1.66 -7.79 -8.30
CA LEU A 72 1.58 -6.62 -9.18
C LEU A 72 1.79 -5.33 -8.38
N GLY A 73 1.23 -5.26 -7.18
CA GLY A 73 1.40 -4.16 -6.25
C GLY A 73 2.86 -3.92 -5.89
N VAL A 74 3.59 -4.97 -5.54
CA VAL A 74 5.04 -4.87 -5.26
C VAL A 74 5.78 -4.27 -6.46
N GLY A 75 5.60 -4.83 -7.65
CA GLY A 75 6.28 -4.36 -8.86
C GLY A 75 5.93 -2.91 -9.21
N LEU A 76 4.65 -2.59 -9.24
CA LEU A 76 4.16 -1.27 -9.62
C LEU A 76 4.52 -0.19 -8.58
N LEU A 77 4.48 -0.50 -7.29
CA LEU A 77 4.89 0.44 -6.23
C LEU A 77 6.40 0.70 -6.27
N VAL A 78 7.23 -0.32 -6.50
CA VAL A 78 8.69 -0.13 -6.65
C VAL A 78 8.99 0.79 -7.83
N LEU A 79 8.40 0.52 -8.99
CA LEU A 79 8.60 1.32 -10.20
C LEU A 79 7.91 2.70 -10.12
N GLY A 80 6.91 2.85 -9.26
CA GLY A 80 6.06 4.04 -9.22
C GLY A 80 5.24 4.17 -10.50
N LEU A 81 4.71 3.06 -11.01
CA LEU A 81 3.89 3.00 -12.22
C LEU A 81 2.45 2.64 -11.85
N PHE A 82 1.49 3.40 -12.38
CA PHE A 82 0.07 3.27 -12.03
C PHE A 82 -0.20 3.25 -10.53
N THR A 83 0.59 4.02 -9.77
CA THR A 83 0.60 4.00 -8.30
C THR A 83 -0.78 4.25 -7.70
N ARG A 84 -1.52 5.24 -8.23
CA ARG A 84 -2.89 5.53 -7.77
C ARG A 84 -3.84 4.36 -8.03
N LEU A 85 -3.72 3.75 -9.19
CA LEU A 85 -4.62 2.66 -9.63
C LEU A 85 -4.38 1.39 -8.81
N ILE A 86 -3.13 0.97 -8.66
CA ILE A 86 -2.80 -0.27 -7.92
C ILE A 86 -3.07 -0.14 -6.41
N SER A 87 -2.99 1.06 -5.87
CA SER A 87 -3.29 1.28 -4.45
C SER A 87 -4.74 0.96 -4.09
N ILE A 88 -5.69 1.10 -5.02
CA ILE A 88 -7.11 0.81 -4.75
C ILE A 88 -7.34 -0.67 -4.42
N PRO A 89 -6.97 -1.64 -5.27
CA PRO A 89 -7.15 -3.05 -4.94
C PRO A 89 -6.30 -3.49 -3.74
N LEU A 90 -5.12 -2.90 -3.51
CA LEU A 90 -4.34 -3.16 -2.30
C LEU A 90 -5.05 -2.68 -1.03
N ILE A 91 -5.75 -1.53 -1.07
CA ILE A 91 -6.62 -1.07 0.04
C ILE A 91 -7.73 -2.09 0.30
N ILE A 92 -8.36 -2.62 -0.75
CA ILE A 92 -9.41 -3.65 -0.59
C ILE A 92 -8.85 -4.88 0.13
N ILE A 93 -7.64 -5.35 -0.23
CA ILE A 93 -6.98 -6.45 0.47
C ILE A 93 -6.77 -6.12 1.95
N MET A 94 -6.30 -4.91 2.28
CA MET A 94 -6.11 -4.50 3.67
C MET A 94 -7.42 -4.42 4.45
N VAL A 95 -8.49 -3.92 3.83
CA VAL A 95 -9.82 -3.91 4.45
C VAL A 95 -10.29 -5.33 4.73
N VAL A 96 -10.19 -6.23 3.76
CA VAL A 96 -10.55 -7.65 3.96
C VAL A 96 -9.71 -8.27 5.09
N ALA A 97 -8.39 -8.08 5.09
CA ALA A 97 -7.50 -8.59 6.13
C ALA A 97 -7.88 -8.07 7.54
N ILE A 98 -8.20 -6.80 7.66
CA ILE A 98 -8.66 -6.21 8.94
C ILE A 98 -9.90 -6.95 9.43
N PHE A 99 -10.94 -7.06 8.62
CA PHE A 99 -12.23 -7.58 9.06
C PHE A 99 -12.26 -9.11 9.21
N THR A 100 -11.49 -9.84 8.42
CA THR A 100 -11.51 -11.32 8.46
C THR A 100 -10.49 -11.92 9.42
N VAL A 101 -9.34 -11.27 9.61
CA VAL A 101 -8.21 -11.86 10.35
C VAL A 101 -7.91 -11.10 11.64
N HIS A 102 -7.85 -9.77 11.58
CA HIS A 102 -7.19 -8.98 12.61
C HIS A 102 -8.13 -8.31 13.62
N ILE A 103 -9.38 -8.01 13.24
CA ILE A 103 -10.27 -7.19 14.07
C ILE A 103 -10.59 -7.85 15.43
N GLY A 104 -10.69 -9.17 15.46
CA GLY A 104 -10.94 -9.93 16.68
C GLY A 104 -9.79 -9.92 17.70
N ASN A 105 -8.57 -9.56 17.26
CA ASN A 105 -7.37 -9.52 18.08
C ASN A 105 -7.06 -8.11 18.63
N GLY A 106 -7.95 -7.14 18.39
CA GLY A 106 -7.74 -5.75 18.82
C GLY A 106 -6.75 -4.99 17.96
N PHE A 107 -6.19 -3.90 18.49
CA PHE A 107 -5.33 -2.98 17.74
C PHE A 107 -3.89 -3.47 17.60
N SER A 108 -3.26 -3.91 18.69
CA SER A 108 -1.82 -4.14 18.80
C SER A 108 -1.28 -5.17 17.77
N ALA A 109 -0.23 -4.80 17.05
CA ALA A 109 0.48 -5.70 16.14
C ALA A 109 1.10 -6.91 16.87
N GLY A 110 1.52 -6.75 18.13
CA GLY A 110 2.06 -7.83 18.96
C GLY A 110 1.06 -8.96 19.23
N ASP A 111 -0.22 -8.64 19.23
CA ASP A 111 -1.33 -9.57 19.41
C ASP A 111 -1.96 -10.00 18.07
N ASN A 112 -1.28 -9.79 16.95
CA ASN A 112 -1.81 -9.99 15.60
C ASN A 112 -3.04 -9.13 15.29
N GLY A 113 -3.12 -7.93 15.89
CA GLY A 113 -4.19 -6.96 15.68
C GLY A 113 -4.09 -6.22 14.35
N PHE A 114 -5.01 -5.29 14.12
CA PHE A 114 -5.15 -4.61 12.83
C PHE A 114 -4.21 -3.40 12.64
N GLU A 115 -3.28 -3.13 13.52
CA GLU A 115 -2.35 -1.99 13.48
C GLU A 115 -1.58 -1.91 12.15
N ILE A 116 -0.92 -3.00 11.75
CA ILE A 116 -0.10 -3.02 10.54
C ILE A 116 -0.94 -2.88 9.26
N PRO A 117 -2.03 -3.65 9.05
CA PRO A 117 -2.91 -3.43 7.90
C PRO A 117 -3.51 -2.01 7.84
N LEU A 118 -3.80 -1.41 8.99
CA LEU A 118 -4.29 -0.04 9.06
C LEU A 118 -3.24 0.97 8.57
N TYR A 119 -1.98 0.84 9.01
CA TYR A 119 -0.90 1.71 8.54
C TYR A 119 -0.66 1.56 7.03
N TYR A 120 -0.69 0.33 6.51
CA TYR A 120 -0.60 0.09 5.07
C TYR A 120 -1.74 0.77 4.31
N MET A 121 -2.98 0.65 4.81
CA MET A 121 -4.13 1.31 4.21
C MET A 121 -3.98 2.84 4.19
N VAL A 122 -3.47 3.44 5.25
CA VAL A 122 -3.21 4.90 5.31
C VAL A 122 -2.16 5.31 4.27
N PHE A 123 -1.04 4.59 4.14
CA PHE A 123 -0.04 4.88 3.12
C PHE A 123 -0.60 4.71 1.70
N LEU A 124 -1.39 3.68 1.45
CA LEU A 124 -2.04 3.47 0.16
C LEU A 124 -3.04 4.58 -0.17
N LEU A 125 -3.79 5.11 0.81
CA LEU A 125 -4.65 6.29 0.64
C LEU A 125 -3.83 7.55 0.29
N ILE A 126 -2.64 7.73 0.89
CA ILE A 126 -1.72 8.80 0.51
C ILE A 126 -1.30 8.63 -0.95
N PHE A 127 -0.99 7.41 -1.41
CA PHE A 127 -0.64 7.17 -2.81
C PHE A 127 -1.81 7.41 -3.78
N VAL A 128 -3.04 7.08 -3.41
CA VAL A 128 -4.23 7.42 -4.21
C VAL A 128 -4.36 8.93 -4.37
N SER A 129 -4.16 9.69 -3.29
CA SER A 129 -4.35 11.14 -3.30
C SER A 129 -3.18 11.90 -3.94
N HIS A 130 -1.94 11.58 -3.57
CA HIS A 130 -0.73 12.32 -3.99
C HIS A 130 -0.01 11.68 -5.19
N GLY A 131 -0.31 10.39 -5.50
CA GLY A 131 0.41 9.66 -6.55
C GLY A 131 1.80 9.21 -6.14
N ALA A 132 2.63 8.95 -7.14
CA ALA A 132 3.95 8.35 -6.95
C ALA A 132 5.08 9.33 -6.61
N GLY A 133 4.89 10.62 -6.85
CA GLY A 133 5.92 11.66 -6.72
C GLY A 133 6.89 11.69 -7.92
N LYS A 134 7.85 12.61 -7.86
CA LYS A 134 8.78 12.86 -8.98
C LYS A 134 9.68 11.68 -9.33
N PHE A 135 10.08 10.89 -8.34
CA PHE A 135 10.92 9.71 -8.53
C PHE A 135 10.09 8.48 -8.89
N SER A 136 9.43 8.51 -10.07
CA SER A 136 8.51 7.47 -10.50
C SER A 136 8.38 7.40 -12.02
N LEU A 137 7.98 6.23 -12.55
CA LEU A 137 7.64 6.07 -13.95
C LEU A 137 6.34 6.81 -14.31
N ASP A 138 5.39 6.96 -13.36
CA ASP A 138 4.19 7.77 -13.56
C ASP A 138 4.56 9.21 -13.96
N ASN A 139 5.59 9.78 -13.32
CA ASN A 139 6.03 11.12 -13.65
C ASN A 139 6.72 11.19 -15.02
N ILE A 140 7.51 10.18 -15.38
CA ILE A 140 8.20 10.14 -16.67
C ILE A 140 7.22 10.00 -17.83
N PHE A 141 6.20 9.13 -17.69
CA PHE A 141 5.28 8.82 -18.80
C PHE A 141 4.07 9.76 -18.87
N PHE A 142 3.58 10.23 -17.72
CA PHE A 142 2.31 10.97 -17.63
C PHE A 142 2.47 12.41 -17.13
N ASN A 143 3.71 12.83 -16.79
CA ASN A 143 4.03 14.17 -16.28
C ASN A 143 3.09 14.63 -15.14
N THR A 144 2.94 13.77 -14.14
CA THR A 144 1.94 13.89 -13.06
C THR A 144 2.24 14.99 -12.03
N ASP A 145 3.32 15.73 -12.18
CA ASP A 145 3.74 16.82 -11.25
C ASP A 145 2.89 18.09 -11.33
N ASN A 146 1.95 18.16 -12.26
CA ASN A 146 1.15 19.36 -12.50
C ASN A 146 -0.24 19.34 -11.82
N TYR A 147 -0.49 18.37 -10.93
CA TYR A 147 -1.78 18.21 -10.25
C TYR A 147 -1.63 18.16 -8.74
#